data_6d4ee9fb7d144c0be0cb0b9181cd4472
#
_entry.id   6d4ee9fb7d144c0be0cb0b9181cd4472
#
_cell.length_a   1.000
_cell.length_b   1.000
_cell.length_c   1.000
_cell.angle_alpha   90.00
_cell.angle_beta   90.00
_cell.angle_gamma   90.00
#
_symmetry.space_group_name_H-M   'P 1'
#
loop_
_entity.id
_entity.type
_entity.pdbx_description
1 polymer ?
#
loop_
_entity_poly.entity_id
_entity_poly.type
_entity_poly.pdbx_seq_one_letter_code
_entity_poly.pdbx_strand_id
1 'polypeptide(L)'
;DIAEYADWIDTRLLRTQENGFTHCTSDHLNEEQLWVDTLFMSGLFHAKASLLLDKPRYMDDVAYQFLLHIKYLIDRRSGLWMHGWSFIDRNNYGAALWGRGNGWAAAGSVDCLEMVTEETANTRFIREAFVQQMLAAVHYQHSNGMWSTLIDHPESYEEASGTAGLTYALLKGARLGLLDNRCRDAGWAGVQALMARINEHGEVADVSAGTSVGRDLQHYLDIRVRQRAYGQSLAMLALGEALAHL
;
A
#
# COMPACT_ATOMS: atom_id res chain seq x y z
N ASP A 1 -11.17 -2.32 -22.67
CA ASP A 1 -12.20 -2.53 -21.62
C ASP A 1 -11.62 -3.33 -20.46
N ILE A 2 -12.43 -3.64 -19.40
CA ILE A 2 -11.94 -4.35 -18.20
C ILE A 2 -11.40 -5.74 -18.54
N ALA A 3 -12.11 -6.49 -19.40
CA ALA A 3 -11.71 -7.84 -19.79
C ALA A 3 -10.39 -7.85 -20.58
N GLU A 4 -10.19 -6.88 -21.43
CA GLU A 4 -8.97 -6.71 -22.22
C GLU A 4 -7.76 -6.38 -21.34
N TYR A 5 -7.92 -5.45 -20.36
CA TYR A 5 -6.87 -5.13 -19.41
C TYR A 5 -6.54 -6.29 -18.46
N ALA A 6 -7.57 -7.03 -18.01
CA ALA A 6 -7.35 -8.20 -17.17
C ALA A 6 -6.62 -9.31 -17.93
N ASP A 7 -6.95 -9.54 -19.20
CA ASP A 7 -6.24 -10.48 -20.08
C ASP A 7 -4.79 -10.01 -20.32
N TRP A 8 -4.58 -8.71 -20.49
CA TRP A 8 -3.23 -8.15 -20.65
C TRP A 8 -2.37 -8.39 -19.40
N ILE A 9 -2.91 -8.19 -18.18
CA ILE A 9 -2.20 -8.48 -16.92
C ILE A 9 -1.85 -9.96 -16.83
N ASP A 10 -2.79 -10.82 -17.15
CA ASP A 10 -2.62 -12.27 -17.09
C ASP A 10 -1.58 -12.80 -18.09
N THR A 11 -1.57 -12.27 -19.32
CA THR A 11 -0.82 -12.87 -20.44
C THR A 11 0.37 -12.07 -20.92
N ARG A 12 0.45 -10.76 -20.65
CA ARG A 12 1.43 -9.85 -21.27
C ARG A 12 2.18 -8.97 -20.28
N LEU A 13 1.65 -8.76 -19.06
CA LEU A 13 2.36 -7.99 -18.06
C LEU A 13 3.71 -8.68 -17.77
N LEU A 14 4.78 -7.90 -17.84
CA LEU A 14 6.13 -8.41 -17.57
C LEU A 14 6.19 -9.03 -16.17
N ARG A 15 6.79 -10.21 -16.08
CA ARG A 15 6.95 -10.97 -14.85
C ARG A 15 8.42 -11.07 -14.48
N THR A 16 8.70 -11.07 -13.19
CA THR A 16 10.04 -11.39 -12.67
C THR A 16 10.33 -12.89 -12.79
N GLN A 17 11.60 -13.30 -12.55
CA GLN A 17 12.01 -14.71 -12.57
C GLN A 17 11.20 -15.62 -11.63
N GLU A 18 10.60 -15.09 -10.56
CA GLU A 18 9.68 -15.81 -9.67
C GLU A 18 8.22 -15.48 -9.97
N ASN A 19 7.89 -15.12 -11.20
CA ASN A 19 6.52 -14.84 -11.67
C ASN A 19 5.81 -13.69 -10.94
N GLY A 20 6.54 -12.79 -10.29
CA GLY A 20 5.99 -11.57 -9.69
C GLY A 20 5.60 -10.54 -10.74
N PHE A 21 4.56 -9.75 -10.48
CA PHE A 21 4.24 -8.59 -11.30
C PHE A 21 5.40 -7.59 -11.27
N THR A 22 6.02 -7.35 -12.42
CA THR A 22 7.01 -6.28 -12.54
C THR A 22 6.32 -4.92 -12.50
N HIS A 23 6.86 -3.99 -11.71
CA HIS A 23 6.33 -2.64 -11.68
C HIS A 23 6.68 -1.89 -12.96
N CYS A 24 5.69 -1.65 -13.81
CA CYS A 24 5.86 -0.91 -15.05
C CYS A 24 5.32 0.51 -14.90
N THR A 25 6.11 1.50 -15.30
CA THR A 25 5.66 2.89 -15.46
C THR A 25 5.60 3.23 -16.95
N SER A 26 5.06 4.40 -17.31
CA SER A 26 5.07 4.88 -18.68
C SER A 26 6.48 4.97 -19.30
N ASP A 27 7.49 5.17 -18.46
CA ASP A 27 8.84 5.49 -18.88
C ASP A 27 9.84 4.33 -18.66
N HIS A 28 9.54 3.40 -17.73
CA HIS A 28 10.44 2.31 -17.36
C HIS A 28 9.71 1.00 -17.11
N LEU A 29 10.31 -0.11 -17.55
CA LEU A 29 9.80 -1.46 -17.32
C LEU A 29 10.20 -2.01 -15.95
N ASN A 30 11.24 -1.51 -15.30
CA ASN A 30 11.80 -1.97 -14.03
C ASN A 30 11.96 -3.50 -13.94
N GLU A 31 12.60 -4.06 -14.98
CA GLU A 31 12.78 -5.51 -15.13
C GLU A 31 13.39 -6.14 -13.88
N GLU A 32 12.89 -7.35 -13.53
CA GLU A 32 13.34 -8.09 -12.35
C GLU A 32 13.22 -7.33 -11.02
N GLN A 33 12.21 -6.45 -10.90
CA GLN A 33 11.96 -5.70 -9.68
C GLN A 33 10.53 -5.92 -9.18
N LEU A 34 10.40 -6.17 -7.87
CA LEU A 34 9.13 -6.09 -7.14
C LEU A 34 9.06 -4.75 -6.43
N TRP A 35 7.98 -4.02 -6.63
CA TRP A 35 7.68 -2.80 -5.89
C TRP A 35 6.37 -2.98 -5.12
N VAL A 36 6.35 -2.50 -3.90
CA VAL A 36 5.19 -2.62 -3.00
C VAL A 36 3.92 -2.01 -3.58
N ASP A 37 4.06 -0.95 -4.39
CA ASP A 37 2.97 -0.25 -5.09
C ASP A 37 2.17 -1.16 -6.02
N THR A 38 2.81 -2.17 -6.59
CA THR A 38 2.23 -3.03 -7.63
C THR A 38 1.05 -3.85 -7.11
N LEU A 39 1.04 -4.17 -5.81
CA LEU A 39 -0.10 -4.85 -5.18
C LEU A 39 -1.38 -4.04 -5.26
N PHE A 40 -1.30 -2.72 -5.07
CA PHE A 40 -2.45 -1.83 -5.24
C PHE A 40 -2.77 -1.58 -6.72
N MET A 41 -1.76 -1.26 -7.53
CA MET A 41 -1.96 -0.81 -8.91
C MET A 41 -2.49 -1.93 -9.81
N SER A 42 -1.80 -3.07 -9.84
CA SER A 42 -2.15 -4.21 -10.70
C SER A 42 -2.92 -5.30 -9.95
N GLY A 43 -2.49 -5.61 -8.72
CA GLY A 43 -3.09 -6.69 -7.92
C GLY A 43 -4.56 -6.45 -7.60
N LEU A 44 -4.90 -5.27 -7.09
CA LEU A 44 -6.28 -4.93 -6.74
C LEU A 44 -7.20 -4.90 -7.95
N PHE A 45 -6.74 -4.36 -9.10
CA PHE A 45 -7.51 -4.40 -10.34
C PHE A 45 -7.77 -5.83 -10.78
N HIS A 46 -6.75 -6.69 -10.73
CA HIS A 46 -6.85 -8.09 -11.16
C HIS A 46 -7.78 -8.90 -10.24
N ALA A 47 -7.75 -8.64 -8.93
CA ALA A 47 -8.69 -9.21 -7.96
C ALA A 47 -10.14 -8.82 -8.26
N LYS A 48 -10.42 -7.53 -8.51
CA LYS A 48 -11.76 -7.05 -8.89
C LYS A 48 -12.22 -7.63 -10.23
N ALA A 49 -11.31 -7.74 -11.20
CA ALA A 49 -11.60 -8.36 -12.49
C ALA A 49 -11.93 -9.86 -12.35
N SER A 50 -11.29 -10.57 -11.41
CA SER A 50 -11.62 -11.97 -11.09
C SER A 50 -13.09 -12.15 -10.76
N LEU A 51 -13.61 -11.31 -9.86
CA LEU A 51 -15.02 -11.36 -9.43
C LEU A 51 -15.97 -10.95 -10.56
N LEU A 52 -15.65 -9.84 -11.25
CA LEU A 52 -16.51 -9.28 -12.29
C LEU A 52 -16.64 -10.18 -13.52
N LEU A 53 -15.56 -10.90 -13.87
CA LEU A 53 -15.48 -11.73 -15.08
C LEU A 53 -15.66 -13.23 -14.79
N ASP A 54 -15.91 -13.61 -13.53
CA ASP A 54 -15.98 -15.00 -13.07
C ASP A 54 -14.75 -15.82 -13.49
N LYS A 55 -13.56 -15.28 -13.21
CA LYS A 55 -12.27 -15.92 -13.52
C LYS A 55 -11.43 -16.14 -12.24
N PRO A 56 -11.70 -17.22 -11.46
CA PRO A 56 -11.04 -17.47 -10.16
C PRO A 56 -9.51 -17.50 -10.25
N ARG A 57 -8.95 -17.94 -11.38
CA ARG A 57 -7.49 -17.96 -11.59
C ARG A 57 -6.80 -16.61 -11.42
N TYR A 58 -7.52 -15.50 -11.64
CA TYR A 58 -6.97 -14.16 -11.39
C TYR A 58 -6.80 -13.89 -9.89
N MET A 59 -7.74 -14.37 -9.07
CA MET A 59 -7.62 -14.27 -7.61
C MET A 59 -6.49 -15.16 -7.08
N ASP A 60 -6.29 -16.35 -7.65
CA ASP A 60 -5.17 -17.23 -7.29
C ASP A 60 -3.83 -16.57 -7.60
N ASP A 61 -3.70 -15.90 -8.76
CA ASP A 61 -2.51 -15.15 -9.12
C ASP A 61 -2.29 -13.97 -8.15
N VAL A 62 -3.34 -13.21 -7.83
CA VAL A 62 -3.25 -12.12 -6.84
C VAL A 62 -2.78 -12.63 -5.47
N ALA A 63 -3.33 -13.75 -4.99
CA ALA A 63 -2.88 -14.35 -3.74
C ALA A 63 -1.39 -14.73 -3.81
N TYR A 64 -0.95 -15.29 -4.93
CA TYR A 64 0.47 -15.57 -5.15
C TYR A 64 1.32 -14.29 -5.13
N GLN A 65 0.86 -13.19 -5.77
CA GLN A 65 1.58 -11.91 -5.73
C GLN A 65 1.73 -11.39 -4.30
N PHE A 66 0.67 -11.45 -3.48
CA PHE A 66 0.78 -11.08 -2.06
C PHE A 66 1.83 -11.92 -1.32
N LEU A 67 1.81 -13.25 -1.48
CA LEU A 67 2.77 -14.12 -0.83
C LEU A 67 4.21 -13.83 -1.27
N LEU A 68 4.40 -13.55 -2.55
CA LEU A 68 5.72 -13.22 -3.10
C LEU A 68 6.23 -11.88 -2.56
N HIS A 69 5.39 -10.86 -2.52
CA HIS A 69 5.75 -9.56 -1.97
C HIS A 69 6.02 -9.66 -0.45
N ILE A 70 5.22 -10.42 0.30
CA ILE A 70 5.48 -10.71 1.73
C ILE A 70 6.86 -11.36 1.91
N LYS A 71 7.20 -12.34 1.07
CA LYS A 71 8.50 -13.04 1.12
C LYS A 71 9.69 -12.09 0.99
N TYR A 72 9.59 -11.08 0.12
CA TYR A 72 10.72 -10.22 -0.26
C TYR A 72 10.70 -8.83 0.36
N LEU A 73 9.54 -8.28 0.71
CA LEU A 73 9.42 -6.89 1.11
C LEU A 73 9.13 -6.69 2.60
N ILE A 74 8.62 -7.66 3.34
CA ILE A 74 8.36 -7.46 4.76
C ILE A 74 9.68 -7.41 5.55
N ASP A 75 9.90 -6.33 6.29
CA ASP A 75 10.89 -6.31 7.36
C ASP A 75 10.35 -7.11 8.56
N ARG A 76 10.97 -8.26 8.82
CA ARG A 76 10.52 -9.19 9.86
C ARG A 76 10.66 -8.65 11.29
N ARG A 77 11.40 -7.57 11.51
CA ARG A 77 11.57 -6.95 12.83
C ARG A 77 10.42 -6.02 13.16
N SER A 78 10.00 -5.20 12.19
CA SER A 78 8.92 -4.23 12.37
C SER A 78 7.55 -4.73 11.91
N GLY A 79 7.49 -5.60 10.87
CA GLY A 79 6.27 -5.96 10.16
C GLY A 79 5.88 -4.95 9.08
N LEU A 80 6.62 -3.86 8.92
CA LEU A 80 6.45 -2.90 7.83
C LEU A 80 7.06 -3.42 6.52
N TRP A 81 6.72 -2.77 5.42
CA TRP A 81 7.13 -3.19 4.08
C TRP A 81 8.21 -2.27 3.52
N MET A 82 9.28 -2.87 3.00
CA MET A 82 10.30 -2.20 2.21
C MET A 82 9.73 -1.83 0.84
N HIS A 83 10.21 -0.73 0.25
CA HIS A 83 9.68 -0.22 -1.02
C HIS A 83 9.84 -1.20 -2.18
N GLY A 84 11.00 -1.87 -2.31
CA GLY A 84 11.25 -2.75 -3.43
C GLY A 84 12.29 -3.85 -3.18
N TRP A 85 12.33 -4.79 -4.12
CA TRP A 85 13.31 -5.86 -4.21
C TRP A 85 13.84 -5.98 -5.64
N SER A 86 15.15 -6.15 -5.80
CA SER A 86 15.80 -6.48 -7.06
C SER A 86 16.19 -7.95 -7.11
N PHE A 87 15.69 -8.70 -8.09
CA PHE A 87 16.13 -10.08 -8.31
C PHE A 87 17.54 -10.16 -8.92
N ILE A 88 17.98 -9.10 -9.62
CA ILE A 88 19.33 -9.00 -10.17
C ILE A 88 20.34 -8.76 -9.05
N ASP A 89 20.13 -7.71 -8.25
CA ASP A 89 21.04 -7.32 -7.17
C ASP A 89 20.85 -8.16 -5.90
N ARG A 90 19.71 -8.90 -5.79
CA ARG A 90 19.31 -9.74 -4.66
C ARG A 90 19.29 -8.99 -3.33
N ASN A 91 18.72 -7.79 -3.34
CA ASN A 91 18.58 -6.93 -2.16
C ASN A 91 17.33 -6.03 -2.25
N ASN A 92 17.04 -5.35 -1.14
CA ASN A 92 15.94 -4.39 -1.02
C ASN A 92 16.40 -2.93 -1.28
N TYR A 93 17.41 -2.72 -2.10
CA TYR A 93 17.96 -1.37 -2.39
C TYR A 93 18.37 -0.65 -1.08
N GLY A 94 17.80 0.53 -0.82
CA GLY A 94 18.00 1.27 0.42
C GLY A 94 17.22 0.72 1.63
N ALA A 95 16.48 -0.39 1.48
CA ALA A 95 15.65 -1.01 2.51
C ALA A 95 14.69 -0.03 3.21
N ALA A 96 14.21 0.98 2.49
CA ALA A 96 13.38 2.04 3.04
C ALA A 96 11.98 1.52 3.40
N LEU A 97 11.55 1.76 4.64
CA LEU A 97 10.18 1.55 5.10
C LEU A 97 9.34 2.79 4.75
N TRP A 98 9.15 2.99 3.45
CA TRP A 98 8.54 4.19 2.88
C TRP A 98 7.05 4.28 3.19
N GLY A 99 6.60 5.43 3.73
CA GLY A 99 5.25 5.66 4.24
C GLY A 99 4.15 5.42 3.20
N ARG A 100 4.26 6.04 2.00
CA ARG A 100 3.26 5.82 0.95
C ARG A 100 3.28 4.39 0.41
N GLY A 101 4.43 3.75 0.29
CA GLY A 101 4.53 2.34 -0.08
C GLY A 101 3.78 1.44 0.90
N ASN A 102 3.96 1.68 2.20
CA ASN A 102 3.20 1.00 3.25
C ASN A 102 1.70 1.31 3.17
N GLY A 103 1.33 2.54 2.84
CA GLY A 103 -0.06 2.92 2.57
C GLY A 103 -0.68 2.14 1.41
N TRP A 104 0.06 1.98 0.29
CA TRP A 104 -0.39 1.18 -0.86
C TRP A 104 -0.57 -0.30 -0.49
N ALA A 105 0.42 -0.90 0.19
CA ALA A 105 0.32 -2.30 0.64
C ALA A 105 -0.88 -2.50 1.56
N ALA A 106 -1.08 -1.62 2.53
CA ALA A 106 -2.15 -1.70 3.50
C ALA A 106 -3.54 -1.56 2.83
N ALA A 107 -3.73 -0.54 1.98
CA ALA A 107 -4.97 -0.33 1.26
C ALA A 107 -5.29 -1.49 0.30
N GLY A 108 -4.28 -1.97 -0.45
CA GLY A 108 -4.42 -3.11 -1.34
C GLY A 108 -4.76 -4.40 -0.58
N SER A 109 -4.13 -4.62 0.57
CA SER A 109 -4.36 -5.81 1.41
C SER A 109 -5.78 -5.84 1.97
N VAL A 110 -6.26 -4.75 2.56
CA VAL A 110 -7.60 -4.71 3.18
C VAL A 110 -8.70 -4.82 2.13
N ASP A 111 -8.53 -4.21 0.96
CA ASP A 111 -9.47 -4.33 -0.15
C ASP A 111 -9.50 -5.75 -0.73
N CYS A 112 -8.34 -6.38 -0.86
CA CYS A 112 -8.25 -7.76 -1.31
C CYS A 112 -8.89 -8.73 -0.30
N LEU A 113 -8.63 -8.54 1.00
CA LEU A 113 -9.21 -9.37 2.07
C LEU A 113 -10.74 -9.23 2.15
N GLU A 114 -11.31 -8.06 1.86
CA GLU A 114 -12.77 -7.87 1.77
C GLU A 114 -13.39 -8.68 0.63
N MET A 115 -12.66 -8.88 -0.48
CA MET A 115 -13.13 -9.64 -1.65
C MET A 115 -13.03 -11.15 -1.49
N VAL A 116 -12.26 -11.63 -0.51
CA VAL A 116 -12.06 -13.06 -0.29
C VAL A 116 -13.25 -13.64 0.47
N THR A 117 -13.94 -14.61 -0.15
CA THR A 117 -15.12 -15.27 0.42
C THR A 117 -14.78 -16.54 1.20
N GLU A 118 -13.62 -17.15 0.95
CA GLU A 118 -13.20 -18.39 1.59
C GLU A 118 -11.85 -18.22 2.31
N GLU A 119 -11.80 -18.71 3.54
CA GLU A 119 -10.55 -18.74 4.28
C GLU A 119 -9.69 -19.95 3.86
N THR A 120 -8.55 -19.66 3.26
CA THR A 120 -7.51 -20.61 2.91
C THR A 120 -6.24 -20.36 3.74
N ALA A 121 -5.26 -21.25 3.69
CA ALA A 121 -3.96 -20.99 4.32
C ALA A 121 -3.29 -19.72 3.76
N ASN A 122 -3.42 -19.45 2.47
CA ASN A 122 -2.85 -18.26 1.82
C ASN A 122 -3.54 -16.99 2.31
N THR A 123 -4.87 -16.94 2.34
CA THR A 123 -5.62 -15.76 2.79
C THR A 123 -5.42 -15.49 4.27
N ARG A 124 -5.29 -16.54 5.08
CA ARG A 124 -4.90 -16.42 6.51
C ARG A 124 -3.53 -15.78 6.64
N PHE A 125 -2.55 -16.24 5.88
CA PHE A 125 -1.19 -15.70 5.92
C PHE A 125 -1.13 -14.22 5.48
N ILE A 126 -1.88 -13.85 4.44
CA ILE A 126 -2.02 -12.45 4.00
C ILE A 126 -2.68 -11.59 5.08
N ARG A 127 -3.73 -12.10 5.74
CA ARG A 127 -4.42 -11.43 6.86
C ARG A 127 -3.46 -11.17 8.02
N GLU A 128 -2.69 -12.17 8.44
CA GLU A 128 -1.71 -12.02 9.53
C GLU A 128 -0.64 -10.99 9.19
N ALA A 129 -0.14 -10.98 7.95
CA ALA A 129 0.82 -9.98 7.49
C ALA A 129 0.21 -8.55 7.52
N PHE A 130 -1.05 -8.40 7.09
CA PHE A 130 -1.78 -7.13 7.18
C PHE A 130 -1.96 -6.67 8.63
N VAL A 131 -2.40 -7.55 9.52
CA VAL A 131 -2.59 -7.22 10.95
C VAL A 131 -1.27 -6.78 11.58
N GLN A 132 -0.18 -7.49 11.33
CA GLN A 132 1.15 -7.13 11.82
C GLN A 132 1.60 -5.77 11.29
N GLN A 133 1.39 -5.49 10.00
CA GLN A 133 1.69 -4.18 9.41
C GLN A 133 0.91 -3.06 10.09
N MET A 134 -0.39 -3.25 10.33
CA MET A 134 -1.23 -2.21 10.94
C MET A 134 -0.86 -1.97 12.40
N LEU A 135 -0.53 -2.99 13.17
CA LEU A 135 -0.04 -2.85 14.54
C LEU A 135 1.31 -2.11 14.58
N ALA A 136 2.20 -2.40 13.64
CA ALA A 136 3.45 -1.66 13.49
C ALA A 136 3.20 -0.19 13.10
N ALA A 137 2.30 0.07 12.15
CA ALA A 137 1.95 1.42 11.76
C ALA A 137 1.43 2.25 12.95
N VAL A 138 0.56 1.67 13.78
CA VAL A 138 0.06 2.32 15.02
C VAL A 138 1.23 2.68 15.96
N HIS A 139 2.25 1.82 16.07
CA HIS A 139 3.41 2.10 16.93
C HIS A 139 4.22 3.32 16.47
N TYR A 140 4.29 3.57 15.16
CA TYR A 140 5.07 4.66 14.57
C TYR A 140 4.24 5.92 14.27
N GLN A 141 2.96 5.95 14.62
CA GLN A 141 2.13 7.14 14.42
C GLN A 141 2.57 8.28 15.32
N HIS A 142 2.73 9.48 14.75
CA HIS A 142 2.98 10.69 15.54
C HIS A 142 1.78 11.08 16.40
N SER A 143 2.03 11.83 17.46
CA SER A 143 0.98 12.30 18.39
C SER A 143 -0.07 13.19 17.71
N ASN A 144 0.25 13.79 16.56
CA ASN A 144 -0.69 14.58 15.74
C ASN A 144 -1.46 13.74 14.71
N GLY A 145 -1.29 12.41 14.70
CA GLY A 145 -1.97 11.48 13.80
C GLY A 145 -1.31 11.26 12.45
N MET A 146 -0.21 11.94 12.13
CA MET A 146 0.54 11.76 10.88
C MET A 146 1.53 10.59 10.94
N TRP A 147 2.06 10.20 9.79
CA TRP A 147 3.23 9.34 9.63
C TRP A 147 4.31 10.04 8.80
N SER A 148 5.55 9.73 9.12
CA SER A 148 6.72 10.19 8.38
C SER A 148 6.85 9.51 7.02
N THR A 149 7.56 10.15 6.08
CA THR A 149 7.88 9.57 4.76
C THR A 149 8.71 8.30 4.88
N LEU A 150 9.58 8.19 5.89
CA LEU A 150 10.24 6.96 6.34
C LEU A 150 9.66 6.63 7.72
N ILE A 151 8.85 5.58 7.80
CA ILE A 151 8.01 5.32 8.98
C ILE A 151 8.84 5.12 10.25
N ASP A 152 9.98 4.45 10.15
CA ASP A 152 10.90 4.18 11.25
C ASP A 152 11.91 5.32 11.54
N HIS A 153 11.78 6.44 10.82
CA HIS A 153 12.57 7.66 10.98
C HIS A 153 11.64 8.83 11.30
N PRO A 154 11.24 8.99 12.58
CA PRO A 154 10.27 10.01 12.99
C PRO A 154 10.76 11.45 12.76
N GLU A 155 12.06 11.66 12.58
CA GLU A 155 12.67 12.94 12.21
C GLU A 155 12.51 13.30 10.74
N SER A 156 12.11 12.36 9.88
CA SER A 156 11.81 12.64 8.47
C SER A 156 10.49 13.41 8.35
N TYR A 157 10.28 14.08 7.22
CA TYR A 157 9.06 14.90 7.05
C TYR A 157 7.78 14.06 7.09
N GLU A 158 6.72 14.62 7.68
CA GLU A 158 5.37 14.06 7.66
C GLU A 158 4.80 14.05 6.25
N GLU A 159 4.11 12.98 5.86
CA GLU A 159 3.69 12.77 4.49
C GLU A 159 2.21 12.37 4.40
N ALA A 160 1.42 13.20 3.71
CA ALA A 160 -0.04 13.07 3.74
C ALA A 160 -0.57 11.87 2.96
N SER A 161 0.07 11.46 1.85
CA SER A 161 -0.44 10.33 1.07
C SER A 161 -0.21 8.97 1.73
N GLY A 162 0.93 8.78 2.40
CA GLY A 162 1.17 7.61 3.25
C GLY A 162 0.23 7.58 4.43
N THR A 163 0.07 8.73 5.11
CA THR A 163 -0.91 8.90 6.17
C THR A 163 -2.32 8.49 5.71
N ALA A 164 -2.75 8.93 4.54
CA ALA A 164 -4.07 8.61 4.01
C ALA A 164 -4.27 7.12 3.72
N GLY A 165 -3.29 6.47 3.09
CA GLY A 165 -3.36 5.02 2.82
C GLY A 165 -3.42 4.18 4.09
N LEU A 166 -2.59 4.51 5.09
CA LEU A 166 -2.61 3.84 6.40
C LEU A 166 -3.92 4.11 7.17
N THR A 167 -4.40 5.35 7.18
CA THR A 167 -5.68 5.73 7.79
C THR A 167 -6.85 4.95 7.20
N TYR A 168 -6.93 4.87 5.86
CA TYR A 168 -7.93 4.07 5.17
C TYR A 168 -7.91 2.61 5.61
N ALA A 169 -6.72 2.00 5.60
CA ALA A 169 -6.56 0.60 5.94
C ALA A 169 -6.89 0.29 7.41
N LEU A 170 -6.53 1.19 8.33
CA LEU A 170 -6.85 1.08 9.76
C LEU A 170 -8.35 1.12 10.01
N LEU A 171 -9.05 2.11 9.43
CA LEU A 171 -10.49 2.23 9.58
C LEU A 171 -11.23 1.06 8.93
N LYS A 172 -10.93 0.75 7.69
CA LYS A 172 -11.57 -0.34 6.97
C LYS A 172 -11.31 -1.70 7.62
N GLY A 173 -10.06 -1.95 8.04
CA GLY A 173 -9.72 -3.16 8.77
C GLY A 173 -10.47 -3.32 10.09
N ALA A 174 -10.69 -2.21 10.82
CA ALA A 174 -11.51 -2.20 12.02
C ALA A 174 -12.99 -2.46 11.70
N ARG A 175 -13.55 -1.84 10.66
CA ARG A 175 -14.94 -2.08 10.20
C ARG A 175 -15.18 -3.53 9.78
N LEU A 176 -14.21 -4.14 9.14
CA LEU A 176 -14.26 -5.55 8.74
C LEU A 176 -13.99 -6.54 9.88
N GLY A 177 -13.70 -6.06 11.10
CA GLY A 177 -13.38 -6.91 12.24
C GLY A 177 -12.02 -7.58 12.19
N LEU A 178 -11.13 -7.11 11.31
CA LEU A 178 -9.76 -7.61 11.18
C LEU A 178 -8.82 -6.99 12.22
N LEU A 179 -9.12 -5.79 12.69
CA LEU A 179 -8.30 -4.98 13.59
C LEU A 179 -9.07 -4.58 14.85
N ASP A 180 -8.33 -4.33 15.93
CA ASP A 180 -8.88 -3.94 17.24
C ASP A 180 -9.19 -2.42 17.33
N ASN A 181 -9.73 -2.02 18.50
CA ASN A 181 -10.08 -0.63 18.75
C ASN A 181 -8.88 0.32 18.73
N ARG A 182 -7.66 -0.12 19.08
CA ARG A 182 -6.46 0.73 19.01
C ARG A 182 -6.17 1.15 17.57
N CYS A 183 -6.32 0.21 16.64
CA CYS A 183 -6.16 0.49 15.22
C CYS A 183 -7.25 1.45 14.72
N ARG A 184 -8.50 1.27 15.15
CA ARG A 184 -9.59 2.21 14.83
C ARG A 184 -9.30 3.62 15.35
N ASP A 185 -8.86 3.74 16.58
CA ASP A 185 -8.60 5.03 17.22
C ASP A 185 -7.40 5.75 16.55
N ALA A 186 -6.36 5.00 16.15
CA ALA A 186 -5.27 5.49 15.32
C ALA A 186 -5.76 5.94 13.93
N GLY A 187 -6.68 5.21 13.31
CA GLY A 187 -7.34 5.62 12.07
C GLY A 187 -8.07 6.95 12.23
N TRP A 188 -8.82 7.17 13.31
CA TRP A 188 -9.48 8.44 13.58
C TRP A 188 -8.50 9.60 13.84
N ALA A 189 -7.37 9.35 14.51
CA ALA A 189 -6.32 10.35 14.65
C ALA A 189 -5.76 10.73 13.26
N GLY A 190 -5.57 9.76 12.37
CA GLY A 190 -5.17 10.01 10.98
C GLY A 190 -6.18 10.83 10.19
N VAL A 191 -7.50 10.60 10.36
CA VAL A 191 -8.56 11.43 9.77
C VAL A 191 -8.42 12.88 10.18
N GLN A 192 -8.26 13.14 11.48
CA GLN A 192 -8.10 14.51 12.00
C GLN A 192 -6.84 15.18 11.44
N ALA A 193 -5.74 14.43 11.36
CA ALA A 193 -4.49 14.90 10.78
C ALA A 193 -4.64 15.29 9.30
N LEU A 194 -5.32 14.46 8.52
CA LEU A 194 -5.59 14.72 7.10
C LEU A 194 -6.51 15.95 6.92
N MET A 195 -7.57 16.07 7.70
CA MET A 195 -8.46 17.23 7.65
C MET A 195 -7.69 18.54 7.89
N ALA A 196 -6.71 18.54 8.78
CA ALA A 196 -5.85 19.69 9.04
C ALA A 196 -4.90 20.03 7.88
N ARG A 197 -4.72 19.13 6.90
CA ARG A 197 -3.90 19.32 5.69
C ARG A 197 -4.72 19.65 4.44
N ILE A 198 -6.04 19.79 4.57
CA ILE A 198 -6.93 20.18 3.47
C ILE A 198 -7.20 21.68 3.58
N ASN A 199 -6.90 22.42 2.52
CA ASN A 199 -7.14 23.85 2.46
C ASN A 199 -8.61 24.17 2.10
N GLU A 200 -8.96 25.46 2.07
CA GLU A 200 -10.31 25.97 1.73
C GLU A 200 -10.79 25.58 0.31
N HIS A 201 -9.88 25.20 -0.58
CA HIS A 201 -10.19 24.72 -1.93
C HIS A 201 -10.33 23.21 -2.02
N GLY A 202 -10.20 22.49 -0.89
CA GLY A 202 -10.26 21.02 -0.83
C GLY A 202 -8.98 20.33 -1.27
N GLU A 203 -7.87 21.03 -1.41
CA GLU A 203 -6.59 20.49 -1.85
C GLU A 203 -5.79 19.93 -0.66
N VAL A 204 -5.25 18.74 -0.83
CA VAL A 204 -4.42 18.07 0.20
C VAL A 204 -2.96 18.51 0.08
N ALA A 205 -2.44 19.13 1.12
CA ALA A 205 -1.04 19.52 1.25
C ALA A 205 -0.14 18.35 1.67
N ASP A 206 1.16 18.58 1.72
CA ASP A 206 2.20 17.70 2.26
C ASP A 206 2.26 16.30 1.58
N VAL A 207 1.99 16.25 0.28
CA VAL A 207 2.09 15.04 -0.55
C VAL A 207 3.45 14.99 -1.24
N SER A 208 4.22 13.93 -1.04
CA SER A 208 5.49 13.73 -1.74
C SER A 208 5.29 13.39 -3.22
N ALA A 209 6.19 13.83 -4.09
CA ALA A 209 6.14 13.59 -5.53
C ALA A 209 6.27 12.09 -5.87
N GLY A 210 6.06 11.73 -7.14
CA GLY A 210 6.27 10.36 -7.65
C GLY A 210 7.68 9.87 -7.34
N THR A 211 7.78 8.64 -6.86
CA THR A 211 9.00 8.10 -6.23
C THR A 211 9.35 6.77 -6.83
N SER A 212 10.54 6.67 -7.41
CA SER A 212 11.17 5.39 -7.73
C SER A 212 11.78 4.74 -6.48
N VAL A 213 12.10 3.45 -6.53
CA VAL A 213 12.83 2.79 -5.44
C VAL A 213 14.23 3.40 -5.32
N GLY A 214 14.56 3.90 -4.12
CA GLY A 214 15.84 4.53 -3.81
C GLY A 214 16.89 3.53 -3.35
N ARG A 215 18.17 3.80 -3.70
CA ARG A 215 19.29 2.98 -3.28
C ARG A 215 19.77 3.31 -1.85
N ASP A 216 19.30 4.41 -1.29
CA ASP A 216 19.56 4.87 0.08
C ASP A 216 18.35 5.63 0.64
N LEU A 217 18.39 5.94 1.92
CA LEU A 217 17.30 6.67 2.59
C LEU A 217 17.25 8.14 2.19
N GLN A 218 18.38 8.74 1.80
CA GLN A 218 18.45 10.15 1.38
C GLN A 218 17.59 10.41 0.17
N HIS A 219 17.49 9.44 -0.77
CA HIS A 219 16.58 9.51 -1.91
C HIS A 219 15.13 9.86 -1.50
N TYR A 220 14.63 9.29 -0.40
CA TYR A 220 13.26 9.54 0.09
C TYR A 220 13.13 10.88 0.80
N LEU A 221 14.17 11.34 1.46
CA LEU A 221 14.22 12.64 2.14
C LEU A 221 14.25 13.81 1.15
N ASP A 222 14.85 13.62 -0.02
CA ASP A 222 15.00 14.63 -1.07
C ASP A 222 13.77 14.76 -1.98
N ILE A 223 12.73 13.92 -1.79
CA ILE A 223 11.52 13.99 -2.60
C ILE A 223 10.77 15.29 -2.36
N ARG A 224 10.48 16.01 -3.44
CA ARG A 224 9.73 17.27 -3.36
C ARG A 224 8.31 17.02 -2.88
N VAL A 225 7.91 17.81 -1.88
CA VAL A 225 6.54 17.84 -1.38
C VAL A 225 5.73 18.84 -2.19
N ARG A 226 4.56 18.39 -2.71
CA ARG A 226 3.63 19.20 -3.48
C ARG A 226 2.30 18.46 -3.66
N GLN A 227 1.26 19.17 -4.05
CA GLN A 227 -0.04 18.57 -4.38
C GLN A 227 0.08 17.56 -5.51
N ARG A 228 -0.61 16.40 -5.36
CA ARG A 228 -0.63 15.30 -6.31
C ARG A 228 -2.00 14.63 -6.33
N ALA A 229 -2.43 14.21 -7.53
CA ALA A 229 -3.73 13.55 -7.72
C ALA A 229 -3.89 12.29 -6.85
N TYR A 230 -2.83 11.47 -6.73
CA TYR A 230 -2.90 10.26 -5.88
C TYR A 230 -2.99 10.58 -4.39
N GLY A 231 -2.37 11.67 -3.91
CA GLY A 231 -2.53 12.11 -2.53
C GLY A 231 -3.96 12.55 -2.25
N GLN A 232 -4.56 13.30 -3.18
CA GLN A 232 -5.98 13.66 -3.14
C GLN A 232 -6.88 12.42 -3.13
N SER A 233 -6.62 11.45 -4.01
CA SER A 233 -7.42 10.23 -4.11
C SER A 233 -7.33 9.36 -2.86
N LEU A 234 -6.13 9.19 -2.28
CA LEU A 234 -5.96 8.46 -1.02
C LEU A 234 -6.67 9.15 0.15
N ALA A 235 -6.58 10.48 0.24
CA ALA A 235 -7.31 11.23 1.25
C ALA A 235 -8.83 11.06 1.09
N MET A 236 -9.35 11.07 -0.14
CA MET A 236 -10.76 10.81 -0.41
C MET A 236 -11.16 9.38 0.01
N LEU A 237 -10.32 8.37 -0.22
CA LEU A 237 -10.57 7.00 0.26
C LEU A 237 -10.64 6.96 1.79
N ALA A 238 -9.68 7.57 2.48
CA ALA A 238 -9.64 7.58 3.94
C ALA A 238 -10.85 8.31 4.56
N LEU A 239 -11.19 9.49 4.03
CA LEU A 239 -12.34 10.26 4.49
C LEU A 239 -13.68 9.59 4.14
N GLY A 240 -13.77 8.96 2.96
CA GLY A 240 -14.93 8.16 2.56
C GLY A 240 -15.16 6.95 3.47
N GLU A 241 -14.07 6.25 3.85
CA GLU A 241 -14.17 5.16 4.82
C GLU A 241 -14.56 5.66 6.23
N ALA A 242 -14.05 6.83 6.65
CA ALA A 242 -14.46 7.44 7.91
C ALA A 242 -15.96 7.72 7.98
N LEU A 243 -16.58 8.15 6.87
CA LEU A 243 -18.04 8.34 6.79
C LEU A 243 -18.83 7.01 6.96
N ALA A 244 -18.25 5.87 6.57
CA ALA A 244 -18.88 4.56 6.77
C ALA A 244 -18.92 4.10 8.24
N HIS A 245 -18.24 4.81 9.14
CA HIS A 245 -18.23 4.56 10.58
C HIS A 245 -19.23 5.44 11.35
N LEU A 246 -19.91 6.40 10.69
CA LEU A 246 -20.91 7.29 11.27
C LEU A 246 -22.31 6.69 11.12
#